data_2b17bfcfd658d4380bba569821bac49d
#
_entry.id   2b17bfcfd658d4380bba569821bac49d
#
_cell.length_a   1.000
_cell.length_b   1.000
_cell.length_c   1.000
_cell.angle_alpha   90.00
_cell.angle_beta   90.00
_cell.angle_gamma   90.00
#
_symmetry.space_group_name_H-M   'P 1'
#
loop_
_entity.id
_entity.type
_entity.pdbx_description
1 polymer ?
#
loop_
_entity_poly.entity_id
_entity_poly.type
_entity_poly.pdbx_seq_one_letter_code
_entity_poly.pdbx_strand_id
1 'polypeptide(L)'
;LGGNFLRATPDTAVTEAALAGTRLSVQVSTKLNRSHVVTGRRALILPTLGRTEEGVQAGGAQRVSGEDSMSAVHASRGRLEPASEHLRSEMWIVASLAEKVLAGRAGAPRVDWAAWRGDYRQVRSAISRVIPGFEDYERRLDMPGGFVLPHPPRDDRAFATASGLAEITVNTLSYPKVRPGRLLLQTIRSHDQFNTTIYGLDDRYRGIKGGRRVVFVH
;
A
#
# COMPACT_ATOMS: atom_id res chain seq x y z
N LEU A 1 3.74 -2.46 -7.47
CA LEU A 1 4.62 -2.39 -6.31
C LEU A 1 4.03 -3.20 -5.15
N GLY A 2 4.77 -4.20 -4.65
CA GLY A 2 4.47 -4.93 -3.42
C GLY A 2 3.17 -5.76 -3.37
N GLY A 3 2.38 -5.82 -4.42
CA GLY A 3 1.06 -6.44 -4.41
C GLY A 3 0.98 -7.80 -5.09
N ASN A 4 -0.15 -8.46 -4.89
CA ASN A 4 -0.56 -9.65 -5.65
C ASN A 4 -1.73 -9.27 -6.58
N PHE A 5 -1.43 -8.45 -7.57
CA PHE A 5 -2.42 -7.78 -8.43
C PHE A 5 -3.41 -8.77 -9.05
N LEU A 6 -2.91 -9.86 -9.64
CA LEU A 6 -3.75 -10.87 -10.28
C LEU A 6 -4.81 -11.51 -9.38
N ARG A 7 -4.49 -11.66 -8.09
CA ARG A 7 -5.40 -12.30 -7.13
C ARG A 7 -6.21 -11.30 -6.33
N ALA A 8 -5.80 -10.04 -6.34
CA ALA A 8 -6.50 -8.96 -5.64
C ALA A 8 -7.60 -8.33 -6.49
N THR A 9 -7.55 -8.50 -7.81
CA THR A 9 -8.60 -7.99 -8.73
C THR A 9 -9.81 -8.93 -8.78
N PRO A 10 -11.02 -8.40 -9.03
CA PRO A 10 -12.26 -9.17 -9.01
C PRO A 10 -12.31 -10.31 -10.03
N ASP A 11 -11.82 -10.08 -11.24
CA ASP A 11 -11.83 -11.07 -12.33
C ASP A 11 -10.40 -11.46 -12.71
N THR A 12 -9.98 -12.61 -12.19
CA THR A 12 -8.63 -13.13 -12.42
C THR A 12 -8.38 -13.46 -13.89
N ALA A 13 -9.36 -14.03 -14.61
CA ALA A 13 -9.16 -14.44 -16.00
C ALA A 13 -8.98 -13.24 -16.93
N VAL A 14 -9.83 -12.22 -16.78
CA VAL A 14 -9.70 -10.95 -17.51
C VAL A 14 -8.38 -10.27 -17.20
N THR A 15 -7.99 -10.23 -15.93
CA THR A 15 -6.74 -9.60 -15.49
C THR A 15 -5.50 -10.34 -16.01
N GLU A 16 -5.52 -11.68 -16.02
CA GLU A 16 -4.45 -12.50 -16.60
C GLU A 16 -4.28 -12.21 -18.10
N ALA A 17 -5.38 -12.20 -18.84
CA ALA A 17 -5.36 -11.90 -20.28
C ALA A 17 -4.83 -10.48 -20.57
N ALA A 18 -5.28 -9.50 -19.80
CA ALA A 18 -4.84 -8.11 -19.92
C ALA A 18 -3.34 -7.97 -19.62
N LEU A 19 -2.85 -8.59 -18.54
CA LEU A 19 -1.45 -8.53 -18.14
C LEU A 19 -0.55 -9.21 -19.18
N ALA A 20 -0.93 -10.40 -19.68
CA ALA A 20 -0.22 -11.11 -20.74
C ALA A 20 -0.18 -10.31 -22.05
N GLY A 21 -1.19 -9.49 -22.34
CA GLY A 21 -1.25 -8.61 -23.50
C GLY A 21 -0.33 -7.39 -23.44
N THR A 22 0.28 -7.07 -22.30
CA THR A 22 1.16 -5.91 -22.17
C THR A 22 2.48 -6.09 -22.90
N ARG A 23 3.07 -4.98 -23.39
CA ARG A 23 4.41 -5.02 -24.01
C ARG A 23 5.52 -5.18 -22.98
N LEU A 24 5.34 -4.63 -21.82
CA LEU A 24 6.28 -4.68 -20.71
C LEU A 24 5.52 -4.78 -19.40
N SER A 25 5.90 -5.70 -18.53
CA SER A 25 5.49 -5.75 -17.14
C SER A 25 6.71 -5.57 -16.22
N VAL A 26 6.54 -4.76 -15.17
CA VAL A 26 7.58 -4.53 -14.16
C VAL A 26 7.00 -4.87 -12.79
N GLN A 27 7.58 -5.88 -12.15
CA GLN A 27 7.16 -6.37 -10.85
C GLN A 27 8.20 -5.95 -9.80
N VAL A 28 7.82 -5.10 -8.87
CA VAL A 28 8.65 -4.75 -7.72
C VAL A 28 8.05 -5.43 -6.50
N SER A 29 8.74 -6.36 -5.89
CA SER A 29 8.15 -7.22 -4.88
C SER A 29 9.18 -7.82 -3.92
N THR A 30 8.77 -8.07 -2.69
CA THR A 30 9.56 -8.79 -1.69
C THR A 30 9.44 -10.30 -1.82
N LYS A 31 8.34 -10.79 -2.40
CA LYS A 31 8.08 -12.23 -2.60
C LYS A 31 7.43 -12.47 -3.95
N LEU A 32 7.76 -13.59 -4.56
CA LEU A 32 7.09 -14.04 -5.78
C LEU A 32 5.65 -14.44 -5.48
N ASN A 33 4.78 -14.14 -6.42
CA ASN A 33 3.38 -14.54 -6.40
C ASN A 33 2.88 -14.79 -7.83
N ARG A 34 1.59 -15.11 -8.01
CA ARG A 34 1.05 -15.45 -9.33
C ARG A 34 1.27 -14.37 -10.39
N SER A 35 1.30 -13.09 -10.01
CA SER A 35 1.55 -12.01 -10.97
C SER A 35 2.92 -12.08 -11.64
N HIS A 36 3.88 -12.79 -11.05
CA HIS A 36 5.23 -12.93 -11.60
C HIS A 36 5.33 -14.03 -12.67
N VAL A 37 4.36 -14.93 -12.75
CA VAL A 37 4.32 -15.99 -13.77
C VAL A 37 3.37 -15.69 -14.92
N VAL A 38 2.56 -14.64 -14.79
CA VAL A 38 1.72 -14.11 -15.86
C VAL A 38 2.25 -12.72 -16.20
N THR A 39 3.07 -12.65 -17.23
CA THR A 39 3.81 -11.43 -17.59
C THR A 39 3.48 -10.98 -19.00
N GLY A 40 3.83 -9.74 -19.31
CA GLY A 40 3.81 -9.23 -20.68
C GLY A 40 4.90 -9.86 -21.53
N ARG A 41 5.01 -9.39 -22.78
CA ARG A 41 6.02 -9.88 -23.75
C ARG A 41 7.46 -9.72 -23.26
N ARG A 42 7.72 -8.70 -22.46
CA ARG A 42 8.96 -8.48 -21.70
C ARG A 42 8.60 -8.31 -20.25
N ALA A 43 9.42 -8.86 -19.36
CA ALA A 43 9.18 -8.77 -17.93
C ALA A 43 10.46 -8.40 -17.19
N LEU A 44 10.33 -7.52 -16.21
CA LEU A 44 11.36 -7.24 -15.22
C LEU A 44 10.80 -7.60 -13.85
N ILE A 45 11.55 -8.38 -13.08
CA ILE A 45 11.28 -8.66 -11.69
C ILE A 45 12.39 -8.01 -10.88
N LEU A 46 12.02 -6.99 -10.11
CA LEU A 46 12.92 -6.20 -9.28
C LEU A 46 12.66 -6.55 -7.82
N PRO A 47 13.50 -7.37 -7.20
CA PRO A 47 13.37 -7.65 -5.77
C PRO A 47 13.66 -6.39 -4.97
N THR A 48 12.88 -6.18 -3.91
CA THR A 48 12.98 -5.00 -3.08
C THR A 48 13.15 -5.35 -1.61
N LEU A 49 13.70 -4.43 -0.83
CA LEU A 49 13.84 -4.57 0.61
C LEU A 49 12.49 -4.83 1.27
N GLY A 50 12.46 -5.75 2.20
CA GLY A 50 11.34 -5.96 3.10
C GLY A 50 11.29 -4.86 4.18
N ARG A 51 10.14 -4.76 4.85
CA ARG A 51 9.92 -3.74 5.89
C ARG A 51 10.83 -3.91 7.10
N THR A 52 11.30 -5.11 7.35
CA THR A 52 12.17 -5.45 8.49
C THR A 52 13.66 -5.26 8.19
N GLU A 53 14.03 -5.14 6.91
CA GLU A 53 15.41 -4.98 6.47
C GLU A 53 15.83 -3.51 6.49
N GLU A 54 17.07 -3.26 6.88
CA GLU A 54 17.60 -1.90 6.93
C GLU A 54 17.93 -1.39 5.52
N GLY A 55 17.38 -0.24 5.18
CA GLY A 55 17.73 0.48 3.97
C GLY A 55 18.80 1.52 4.23
N VAL A 56 19.99 1.35 3.65
CA VAL A 56 21.08 2.33 3.75
C VAL A 56 21.28 3.01 2.40
N GLN A 57 21.34 4.33 2.41
CA GLN A 57 21.58 5.16 1.24
C GLN A 57 22.71 6.17 1.52
N ALA A 58 23.02 7.07 0.60
CA ALA A 58 24.05 8.08 0.78
C ALA A 58 23.86 8.94 2.05
N GLY A 59 22.62 9.20 2.44
CA GLY A 59 22.27 9.91 3.67
C GLY A 59 22.28 9.02 4.92
N GLY A 60 22.81 7.80 4.86
CA GLY A 60 22.87 6.84 5.96
C GLY A 60 21.66 5.90 6.02
N ALA A 61 21.40 5.33 7.19
CA ALA A 61 20.25 4.47 7.44
C ALA A 61 18.94 5.23 7.28
N GLN A 62 18.08 4.73 6.42
CA GLN A 62 16.83 5.38 6.06
C GLN A 62 15.68 4.90 6.94
N ARG A 63 14.72 5.78 7.12
CA ARG A 63 13.42 5.46 7.69
C ARG A 63 12.31 5.85 6.73
N VAL A 64 11.24 5.11 6.76
CA VAL A 64 9.99 5.46 6.08
C VAL A 64 8.98 5.90 7.13
N SER A 65 7.93 6.57 6.70
CA SER A 65 6.80 6.90 7.56
C SER A 65 5.57 6.11 7.14
N GLY A 66 4.74 5.83 8.10
CA GLY A 66 3.42 5.22 7.89
C GLY A 66 2.37 6.03 8.60
N GLU A 67 1.20 6.12 7.99
CA GLU A 67 -0.01 6.65 8.60
C GLU A 67 -0.92 5.48 8.95
N ASP A 68 -1.46 5.50 10.14
CA ASP A 68 -2.46 4.51 10.57
C ASP A 68 -3.89 5.01 10.34
N SER A 69 -4.87 4.17 10.66
CA SER A 69 -6.29 4.49 10.47
C SER A 69 -6.81 5.60 11.40
N MET A 70 -6.01 6.03 12.36
CA MET A 70 -6.32 7.16 13.25
C MET A 70 -5.62 8.44 12.83
N SER A 71 -5.02 8.45 11.63
CA SER A 71 -4.23 9.57 11.09
C SER A 71 -2.97 9.88 11.90
N ALA A 72 -2.46 8.90 12.65
CA ALA A 72 -1.19 9.03 13.32
C ALA A 72 -0.04 8.65 12.38
N VAL A 73 0.89 9.58 12.19
CA VAL A 73 2.08 9.43 11.34
C VAL A 73 3.28 9.12 12.22
N HIS A 74 3.92 7.99 11.97
CA HIS A 74 5.07 7.55 12.75
C HIS A 74 6.18 6.97 11.86
N ALA A 75 7.40 6.99 12.39
CA ALA A 75 8.56 6.44 11.71
C ALA A 75 8.60 4.91 11.78
N SER A 76 9.06 4.29 10.70
CA SER A 76 9.37 2.87 10.64
C SER A 76 10.76 2.67 10.03
N ARG A 77 11.56 1.81 10.63
CA ARG A 77 12.89 1.44 10.14
C ARG A 77 13.15 -0.04 10.36
N GLY A 78 13.60 -0.72 9.32
CA GLY A 78 14.10 -2.07 9.42
C GLY A 78 15.39 -2.14 10.22
N ARG A 79 15.67 -3.31 10.78
CA ARG A 79 16.86 -3.57 11.63
C ARG A 79 17.62 -4.82 11.22
N LEU A 80 17.08 -5.58 10.27
CA LEU A 80 17.70 -6.80 9.79
C LEU A 80 18.62 -6.47 8.62
N GLU A 81 19.69 -7.22 8.51
CA GLU A 81 20.54 -7.19 7.34
C GLU A 81 19.72 -7.61 6.10
N PRO A 82 19.84 -6.90 4.97
CA PRO A 82 19.20 -7.30 3.74
C PRO A 82 19.65 -8.68 3.26
N ALA A 83 18.73 -9.47 2.75
CA ALA A 83 19.02 -10.80 2.22
C ALA A 83 20.02 -10.79 1.04
N SER A 84 20.26 -9.64 0.44
CA SER A 84 21.25 -9.43 -0.61
C SER A 84 21.64 -7.94 -0.70
N GLU A 85 22.91 -7.68 -0.94
CA GLU A 85 23.43 -6.33 -1.24
C GLU A 85 22.84 -5.69 -2.49
N HIS A 86 22.24 -6.49 -3.37
CA HIS A 86 21.60 -6.03 -4.61
C HIS A 86 20.15 -5.53 -4.40
N LEU A 87 19.56 -5.81 -3.25
CA LEU A 87 18.22 -5.31 -2.93
C LEU A 87 18.22 -3.77 -2.85
N ARG A 88 17.15 -3.19 -3.38
CA ARG A 88 16.92 -1.74 -3.32
C ARG A 88 15.53 -1.50 -2.75
N SER A 89 15.37 -0.37 -2.09
CA SER A 89 14.04 0.02 -1.61
C SER A 89 13.12 0.42 -2.75
N GLU A 90 11.83 0.36 -2.54
CA GLU A 90 10.83 0.83 -3.51
C GLU A 90 11.08 2.30 -3.88
N MET A 91 11.41 3.12 -2.89
CA MET A 91 11.73 4.54 -3.10
C MET A 91 12.93 4.73 -4.04
N TRP A 92 14.00 3.97 -3.83
CA TRP A 92 15.18 4.01 -4.69
C TRP A 92 14.85 3.58 -6.12
N ILE A 93 14.07 2.50 -6.28
CA ILE A 93 13.66 1.97 -7.59
C ILE A 93 12.81 2.99 -8.34
N VAL A 94 11.80 3.58 -7.68
CA VAL A 94 10.90 4.54 -8.30
C VAL A 94 11.64 5.82 -8.68
N ALA A 95 12.48 6.37 -7.81
CA ALA A 95 13.28 7.56 -8.11
C ALA A 95 14.25 7.32 -9.28
N SER A 96 14.88 6.14 -9.34
CA SER A 96 15.76 5.77 -10.46
C SER A 96 15.01 5.61 -11.78
N LEU A 97 13.80 5.05 -11.76
CA LEU A 97 12.94 4.97 -12.93
C LEU A 97 12.50 6.36 -13.40
N ALA A 98 12.09 7.22 -12.46
CA ALA A 98 11.68 8.58 -12.77
C ALA A 98 12.83 9.39 -13.41
N GLU A 99 14.02 9.33 -12.84
CA GLU A 99 15.21 9.97 -13.38
C GLU A 99 15.46 9.57 -14.85
N LYS A 100 15.39 8.28 -15.15
CA LYS A 100 15.62 7.73 -16.50
C LYS A 100 14.50 8.08 -17.49
N VAL A 101 13.25 7.95 -17.06
CA VAL A 101 12.09 8.15 -17.94
C VAL A 101 11.83 9.61 -18.23
N LEU A 102 12.13 10.50 -17.29
CA LEU A 102 11.86 11.94 -17.39
C LEU A 102 13.05 12.73 -17.91
N ALA A 103 14.23 12.12 -18.02
CA ALA A 103 15.42 12.76 -18.55
C ALA A 103 15.17 13.36 -19.95
N GLY A 104 15.41 14.65 -20.10
CA GLY A 104 15.27 15.36 -21.36
C GLY A 104 13.85 15.56 -21.87
N ARG A 105 12.82 15.19 -21.12
CA ARG A 105 11.43 15.42 -21.51
C ARG A 105 11.01 16.86 -21.27
N ALA A 106 10.40 17.49 -22.27
CA ALA A 106 9.78 18.80 -22.11
C ALA A 106 8.64 18.71 -21.07
N GLY A 107 8.58 19.70 -20.17
CA GLY A 107 7.55 19.73 -19.11
C GLY A 107 7.77 18.75 -17.95
N ALA A 108 8.89 18.02 -17.93
CA ALA A 108 9.21 17.15 -16.79
C ALA A 108 9.37 17.99 -15.51
N PRO A 109 8.90 17.49 -14.36
CA PRO A 109 9.07 18.19 -13.08
C PRO A 109 10.56 18.34 -12.74
N ARG A 110 10.92 19.49 -12.21
CA ARG A 110 12.29 19.78 -11.74
C ARG A 110 12.48 19.18 -10.34
N VAL A 111 12.74 17.89 -10.31
CA VAL A 111 13.00 17.12 -9.09
C VAL A 111 14.42 16.57 -9.17
N ASP A 112 15.18 16.74 -8.10
CA ASP A 112 16.47 16.10 -7.94
C ASP A 112 16.25 14.63 -7.48
N TRP A 113 16.01 13.77 -8.45
CA TRP A 113 15.75 12.35 -8.20
C TRP A 113 16.94 11.63 -7.53
N ALA A 114 18.17 12.09 -7.80
CA ALA A 114 19.36 11.53 -7.18
C ALA A 114 19.42 11.89 -5.69
N ALA A 115 19.13 13.15 -5.32
CA ALA A 115 19.03 13.54 -3.92
C ALA A 115 17.91 12.79 -3.18
N TRP A 116 16.74 12.64 -3.82
CA TRP A 116 15.63 11.88 -3.23
C TRP A 116 15.95 10.40 -3.01
N ARG A 117 16.64 9.80 -3.98
CA ARG A 117 17.13 8.43 -3.87
C ARG A 117 18.18 8.27 -2.77
N GLY A 118 19.03 9.27 -2.61
CA GLY A 118 20.11 9.25 -1.64
C GLY A 118 19.69 9.50 -0.19
N ASP A 119 18.60 10.24 0.01
CA ASP A 119 18.12 10.62 1.35
C ASP A 119 16.61 10.88 1.36
N TYR A 120 15.85 10.05 2.03
CA TYR A 120 14.38 10.16 2.08
C TYR A 120 13.88 11.37 2.87
N ARG A 121 14.75 12.05 3.63
CA ARG A 121 14.44 13.35 4.23
C ARG A 121 14.11 14.39 3.16
N GLN A 122 14.73 14.30 1.98
CA GLN A 122 14.45 15.20 0.86
C GLN A 122 13.01 15.04 0.35
N VAL A 123 12.50 13.80 0.33
CA VAL A 123 11.11 13.51 -0.04
C VAL A 123 10.16 14.07 1.01
N ARG A 124 10.42 13.83 2.29
CA ARG A 124 9.57 14.36 3.39
C ARG A 124 9.62 15.89 3.44
N SER A 125 10.77 16.49 3.15
CA SER A 125 10.87 17.95 2.99
C SER A 125 9.99 18.47 1.84
N ALA A 126 9.92 17.76 0.72
CA ALA A 126 9.03 18.11 -0.37
C ALA A 126 7.55 17.98 0.04
N ILE A 127 7.18 16.89 0.71
CA ILE A 127 5.83 16.67 1.26
C ILE A 127 5.45 17.82 2.21
N SER A 128 6.35 18.19 3.13
CA SER A 128 6.14 19.25 4.10
C SER A 128 5.81 20.62 3.46
N ARG A 129 6.32 20.85 2.24
CA ARG A 129 6.08 22.11 1.52
C ARG A 129 4.79 22.16 0.72
N VAL A 130 4.19 20.99 0.39
CA VAL A 130 3.06 20.94 -0.55
C VAL A 130 1.80 20.32 0.04
N ILE A 131 1.90 19.58 1.14
CA ILE A 131 0.74 18.90 1.74
C ILE A 131 0.45 19.52 3.11
N PRO A 132 -0.71 20.20 3.27
CA PRO A 132 -1.13 20.72 4.56
C PRO A 132 -1.19 19.62 5.64
N GLY A 133 -0.78 19.99 6.86
CA GLY A 133 -0.72 19.06 7.98
C GLY A 133 0.61 18.32 8.13
N PHE A 134 1.51 18.45 7.14
CA PHE A 134 2.86 17.86 7.18
C PHE A 134 3.97 18.88 7.43
N GLU A 135 3.64 20.06 7.91
CA GLU A 135 4.63 21.07 8.30
C GLU A 135 5.59 20.49 9.35
N ASP A 136 6.87 20.87 9.25
CA ASP A 136 7.92 20.36 10.15
C ASP A 136 8.02 18.83 10.21
N TYR A 137 7.77 18.16 9.10
CA TYR A 137 7.59 16.71 9.03
C TYR A 137 8.72 15.94 9.75
N GLU A 138 9.97 16.25 9.46
CA GLU A 138 11.13 15.54 10.00
C GLU A 138 11.22 15.67 11.53
N ARG A 139 11.07 16.89 12.04
CA ARG A 139 11.08 17.19 13.47
C ARG A 139 9.93 16.50 14.20
N ARG A 140 8.73 16.54 13.62
CA ARG A 140 7.53 15.92 14.20
C ARG A 140 7.61 14.40 14.18
N LEU A 141 8.24 13.83 13.15
CA LEU A 141 8.45 12.40 13.03
C LEU A 141 9.45 11.85 14.08
N ASP A 142 10.32 12.71 14.61
CA ASP A 142 11.26 12.37 15.69
C ASP A 142 10.61 12.38 17.08
N MET A 143 9.41 12.93 17.20
CA MET A 143 8.70 12.94 18.48
C MET A 143 8.30 11.51 18.86
N PRO A 144 8.28 11.17 20.17
CA PRO A 144 7.78 9.89 20.63
C PRO A 144 6.33 9.67 20.15
N GLY A 145 6.11 8.56 19.40
CA GLY A 145 4.81 8.26 18.79
C GLY A 145 4.49 9.02 17.50
N GLY A 146 5.39 9.89 17.04
CA GLY A 146 5.17 10.68 15.82
C GLY A 146 4.19 11.83 16.02
N PHE A 147 3.26 12.02 15.08
CA PHE A 147 2.26 13.08 15.15
C PHE A 147 0.94 12.67 14.50
N VAL A 148 -0.12 13.37 14.86
CA VAL A 148 -1.46 13.16 14.30
C VAL A 148 -1.76 14.24 13.28
N LEU A 149 -2.32 13.86 12.13
CA LEU A 149 -2.78 14.80 11.12
C LEU A 149 -4.08 15.48 11.57
N PRO A 150 -4.28 16.75 11.23
CA PRO A 150 -5.52 17.46 11.51
C PRO A 150 -6.73 16.74 10.90
N HIS A 151 -7.77 16.60 11.66
CA HIS A 151 -9.03 16.03 11.20
C HIS A 151 -10.20 16.86 11.77
N PRO A 152 -10.60 17.96 11.10
CA PRO A 152 -11.55 18.93 11.65
C PRO A 152 -12.84 18.32 12.19
N PRO A 153 -13.50 17.33 11.56
CA PRO A 153 -14.69 16.70 12.14
C PRO A 153 -14.43 16.01 13.47
N ARG A 154 -13.25 15.39 13.64
CA ARG A 154 -12.86 14.73 14.90
C ARG A 154 -12.44 15.74 15.96
N ASP A 155 -11.58 16.68 15.56
CA ASP A 155 -10.86 17.56 16.48
C ASP A 155 -11.73 18.74 16.92
N ASP A 156 -12.44 19.37 15.99
CA ASP A 156 -13.14 20.64 16.17
C ASP A 156 -14.66 20.54 15.96
N ARG A 157 -15.18 19.35 15.59
CA ARG A 157 -16.57 19.17 15.14
C ARG A 157 -16.93 20.08 13.96
N ALA A 158 -15.94 20.43 13.17
CA ALA A 158 -16.11 21.26 11.96
C ALA A 158 -16.34 20.36 10.74
N PHE A 159 -17.44 20.58 10.04
CA PHE A 159 -17.82 19.80 8.87
C PHE A 159 -17.79 20.68 7.63
N ALA A 160 -17.11 20.25 6.58
CA ALA A 160 -17.01 20.96 5.30
C ALA A 160 -18.24 20.69 4.41
N THR A 161 -19.44 20.80 4.98
CA THR A 161 -20.73 20.68 4.29
C THR A 161 -21.34 22.05 4.09
N ALA A 162 -22.33 22.18 3.23
CA ALA A 162 -23.04 23.44 3.01
C ALA A 162 -23.73 23.96 4.28
N SER A 163 -24.20 23.08 5.15
CA SER A 163 -24.82 23.40 6.43
C SER A 163 -23.84 23.66 7.57
N GLY A 164 -22.56 23.30 7.41
CA GLY A 164 -21.57 23.27 8.49
C GLY A 164 -21.79 22.16 9.53
N LEU A 165 -22.77 21.29 9.32
CA LEU A 165 -23.12 20.18 10.19
C LEU A 165 -22.87 18.84 9.53
N ALA A 166 -22.75 17.78 10.33
CA ALA A 166 -22.72 16.42 9.80
C ALA A 166 -24.02 16.10 9.07
N GLU A 167 -23.91 15.65 7.82
CA GLU A 167 -25.06 15.25 7.03
C GLU A 167 -25.34 13.76 7.22
N ILE A 168 -26.48 13.45 7.80
CA ILE A 168 -26.94 12.08 8.00
C ILE A 168 -27.77 11.65 6.81
N THR A 169 -27.30 10.65 6.10
CA THR A 169 -28.02 10.08 4.97
C THR A 169 -28.83 8.85 5.38
N VAL A 170 -30.04 8.73 4.89
CA VAL A 170 -30.87 7.54 5.08
C VAL A 170 -30.60 6.58 3.91
N ASN A 171 -30.04 5.42 4.22
CA ASN A 171 -29.81 4.38 3.24
C ASN A 171 -30.83 3.25 3.45
N THR A 172 -31.66 3.01 2.45
CA THR A 172 -32.63 1.92 2.50
C THR A 172 -31.89 0.59 2.37
N LEU A 173 -32.09 -0.31 3.31
CA LEU A 173 -31.57 -1.67 3.22
C LEU A 173 -32.40 -2.47 2.20
N SER A 174 -31.72 -3.03 1.20
CA SER A 174 -32.31 -3.98 0.30
C SER A 174 -31.82 -5.38 0.65
N TYR A 175 -32.73 -6.31 0.81
CA TYR A 175 -32.41 -7.71 1.02
C TYR A 175 -32.64 -8.50 -0.26
N PRO A 176 -31.69 -9.33 -0.69
CA PRO A 176 -31.91 -10.19 -1.83
C PRO A 176 -33.05 -11.19 -1.51
N LYS A 177 -34.04 -11.24 -2.37
CA LYS A 177 -35.13 -12.23 -2.26
C LYS A 177 -34.59 -13.59 -2.68
N VAL A 178 -34.49 -14.50 -1.73
CA VAL A 178 -34.05 -15.89 -1.98
C VAL A 178 -35.26 -16.71 -2.41
N ARG A 179 -35.16 -17.38 -3.56
CA ARG A 179 -36.22 -18.27 -4.07
C ARG A 179 -36.27 -19.54 -3.21
N PRO A 180 -37.45 -20.19 -3.08
CA PRO A 180 -37.56 -21.49 -2.43
C PRO A 180 -36.52 -22.50 -2.96
N GLY A 181 -35.89 -23.27 -2.05
CA GLY A 181 -34.83 -24.22 -2.40
C GLY A 181 -33.47 -23.62 -2.74
N ARG A 182 -33.28 -22.32 -2.54
CA ARG A 182 -31.99 -21.64 -2.71
C ARG A 182 -31.49 -21.12 -1.36
N LEU A 183 -30.18 -20.97 -1.26
CA LEU A 183 -29.50 -20.37 -0.11
C LEU A 183 -28.85 -19.05 -0.57
N LEU A 184 -28.72 -18.11 0.37
CA LEU A 184 -27.95 -16.89 0.15
C LEU A 184 -26.50 -17.17 0.53
N LEU A 185 -25.61 -17.10 -0.43
CA LEU A 185 -24.17 -17.18 -0.17
C LEU A 185 -23.62 -15.78 0.18
N GLN A 186 -23.03 -15.68 1.35
CA GLN A 186 -22.30 -14.50 1.77
C GLN A 186 -20.82 -14.83 1.94
N THR A 187 -19.96 -14.03 1.32
CA THR A 187 -18.51 -14.15 1.54
C THR A 187 -18.10 -13.39 2.78
N ILE A 188 -17.26 -14.01 3.61
CA ILE A 188 -16.76 -13.43 4.84
C ILE A 188 -15.24 -13.39 4.76
N ARG A 189 -14.65 -12.22 5.09
CA ARG A 189 -13.21 -12.12 5.25
C ARG A 189 -12.81 -12.83 6.53
N SER A 190 -11.90 -13.80 6.43
CA SER A 190 -11.35 -14.42 7.63
C SER A 190 -10.36 -13.47 8.31
N HIS A 191 -10.14 -13.71 9.59
CA HIS A 191 -9.16 -12.97 10.38
C HIS A 191 -7.75 -13.20 9.82
N ASP A 192 -6.84 -12.24 10.06
CA ASP A 192 -5.46 -12.24 9.55
C ASP A 192 -5.35 -12.28 8.00
N GLN A 193 -6.41 -11.89 7.30
CA GLN A 193 -6.37 -11.62 5.86
C GLN A 193 -6.26 -10.12 5.60
N PHE A 194 -5.20 -9.74 4.90
CA PHE A 194 -4.95 -8.37 4.45
C PHE A 194 -5.12 -8.25 2.93
N ASN A 195 -4.88 -7.09 2.40
CA ASN A 195 -5.05 -6.76 0.98
C ASN A 195 -4.29 -7.68 0.02
N THR A 196 -3.17 -8.22 0.45
CA THR A 196 -2.44 -9.25 -0.24
C THR A 196 -2.59 -10.56 0.52
N THR A 197 -2.72 -11.64 -0.18
CA THR A 197 -3.00 -12.98 0.32
C THR A 197 -1.88 -13.56 1.20
N ILE A 198 -1.57 -12.91 2.30
CA ILE A 198 -0.77 -13.49 3.37
C ILE A 198 -1.78 -13.92 4.44
N TYR A 199 -1.99 -15.22 4.54
CA TYR A 199 -2.90 -15.76 5.54
C TYR A 199 -2.42 -17.11 6.05
N GLY A 200 -2.64 -17.32 7.33
CA GLY A 200 -2.52 -18.62 7.94
C GLY A 200 -3.70 -19.52 7.55
N LEU A 201 -3.65 -20.78 7.91
CA LEU A 201 -4.75 -21.75 7.70
C LEU A 201 -5.74 -21.76 8.86
N ASP A 202 -5.44 -21.06 9.94
CA ASP A 202 -6.24 -21.02 11.14
C ASP A 202 -6.91 -19.65 11.29
N ASP A 203 -8.18 -19.67 11.67
CA ASP A 203 -8.91 -18.48 12.11
C ASP A 203 -9.46 -18.74 13.51
N ARG A 204 -8.71 -18.30 14.51
CA ARG A 204 -9.03 -18.54 15.93
C ARG A 204 -10.34 -17.90 16.38
N TYR A 205 -10.77 -16.83 15.70
CA TYR A 205 -12.02 -16.14 16.05
C TYR A 205 -13.26 -16.84 15.51
N ARG A 206 -13.10 -17.68 14.47
CA ARG A 206 -14.19 -18.44 13.88
C ARG A 206 -14.04 -19.95 14.07
N GLY A 207 -13.03 -20.38 14.84
CA GLY A 207 -12.82 -21.79 15.14
C GLY A 207 -12.34 -22.63 13.94
N ILE A 208 -11.80 -22.00 12.91
CA ILE A 208 -11.27 -22.70 11.72
C ILE A 208 -9.85 -23.13 12.00
N LYS A 209 -9.52 -24.38 11.69
CA LYS A 209 -8.19 -24.96 11.83
C LYS A 209 -7.79 -25.72 10.58
N GLY A 210 -6.55 -25.52 10.14
CA GLY A 210 -5.92 -26.30 9.07
C GLY A 210 -6.50 -26.08 7.67
N GLY A 211 -7.33 -25.06 7.44
CA GLY A 211 -7.92 -24.84 6.12
C GLY A 211 -8.66 -23.52 5.93
N ARG A 212 -9.02 -23.26 4.67
CA ARG A 212 -9.71 -22.03 4.28
C ARG A 212 -10.99 -22.26 3.48
N ARG A 213 -11.21 -23.49 3.02
CA ARG A 213 -12.43 -23.86 2.30
C ARG A 213 -13.48 -24.29 3.32
N VAL A 214 -14.12 -23.31 3.92
CA VAL A 214 -15.09 -23.49 4.99
C VAL A 214 -16.39 -22.83 4.60
N VAL A 215 -17.49 -23.51 4.83
CA VAL A 215 -18.85 -22.99 4.69
C VAL A 215 -19.52 -23.09 6.05
N PHE A 216 -19.98 -21.96 6.57
CA PHE A 216 -20.84 -21.94 7.73
C PHE A 216 -22.28 -22.06 7.27
N VAL A 217 -22.99 -23.01 7.83
CA VAL A 217 -24.42 -23.20 7.59
C VAL A 217 -25.18 -23.09 8.91
N HIS A 218 -26.38 -22.53 8.83
CA HIS A 218 -27.27 -22.42 9.98
C HIS A 218 -28.01 -23.72 10.20
#